data_1c727dbf43d1f6a97833510833189854
#
_entry.id   1c727dbf43d1f6a97833510833189854
#
_cell.length_a   1.000
_cell.length_b   1.000
_cell.length_c   1.000
_cell.angle_alpha   90.00
_cell.angle_beta   90.00
_cell.angle_gamma   90.00
#
_symmetry.space_group_name_H-M   'P 1'
#
loop_
_entity.id
_entity.type
_entity.pdbx_description
1 polymer ?
#
loop_
_entity_poly.entity_id
_entity_poly.type
_entity_poly.pdbx_seq_one_letter_code
_entity_poly.pdbx_strand_id
1 'polypeptide(L)'
;MDRKLRFSFRIGDLIAICLVISLAVIVFVSYLAVSKPVENAKVQIYQNNELVKEFALNSTDKIEYIIDGEYYNKIVIEDGEVYFEAADCPGTDCVHSGKISKPGRSLVCLPNKVEIRITGNSDVDIELG
;
A
#
# COMPACT_ATOMS: atom_id res chain seq x y z
N MET A 1 -6.64 54.01 -6.72
CA MET A 1 -5.70 53.81 -7.82
C MET A 1 -5.88 52.38 -8.35
N ASP A 2 -6.79 52.21 -9.29
CA ASP A 2 -7.08 50.89 -9.88
C ASP A 2 -6.03 50.57 -10.93
N ARG A 3 -5.06 49.78 -10.52
CA ARG A 3 -4.08 49.21 -11.44
C ARG A 3 -4.75 48.03 -12.18
N LYS A 4 -5.53 48.36 -13.24
CA LYS A 4 -6.01 47.36 -14.20
C LYS A 4 -4.79 46.67 -14.83
N LEU A 5 -4.49 45.46 -14.34
CA LEU A 5 -3.55 44.56 -14.98
C LEU A 5 -4.14 44.15 -16.32
N ARG A 6 -3.76 44.91 -17.40
CA ARG A 6 -4.03 44.48 -18.77
C ARG A 6 -3.13 43.29 -19.09
N PHE A 7 -3.66 42.10 -18.86
CA PHE A 7 -3.05 40.87 -19.37
C PHE A 7 -3.18 40.91 -20.91
N SER A 8 -2.11 41.28 -21.57
CA SER A 8 -2.00 41.16 -23.03
C SER A 8 -1.59 39.71 -23.31
N PHE A 9 -2.56 38.81 -23.46
CA PHE A 9 -2.31 37.45 -23.88
C PHE A 9 -1.79 37.44 -25.31
N ARG A 10 -0.55 37.04 -25.49
CA ARG A 10 0.04 36.73 -26.80
C ARG A 10 -0.22 35.27 -27.13
N ILE A 11 -0.32 34.95 -28.42
CA ILE A 11 -0.53 33.56 -28.88
C ILE A 11 0.53 32.62 -28.27
N GLY A 12 1.76 33.09 -28.05
CA GLY A 12 2.82 32.33 -27.38
C GLY A 12 2.49 31.93 -25.93
N ASP A 13 1.79 32.83 -25.22
CA ASP A 13 1.38 32.51 -23.83
C ASP A 13 0.33 31.40 -23.77
N LEU A 14 -0.58 31.39 -24.75
CA LEU A 14 -1.57 30.29 -24.88
C LEU A 14 -0.89 28.97 -25.20
N ILE A 15 0.09 28.93 -26.07
CA ILE A 15 0.87 27.74 -26.40
C ILE A 15 1.61 27.24 -25.15
N ALA A 16 2.26 28.13 -24.40
CA ALA A 16 2.97 27.76 -23.19
C ALA A 16 2.01 27.18 -22.12
N ILE A 17 0.84 27.76 -21.92
CA ILE A 17 -0.18 27.26 -20.99
C ILE A 17 -0.67 25.88 -21.43
N CYS A 18 -0.95 25.69 -22.72
CA CYS A 18 -1.38 24.39 -23.24
C CYS A 18 -0.32 23.31 -23.04
N LEU A 19 0.96 23.63 -23.22
CA LEU A 19 2.07 22.69 -22.98
C LEU A 19 2.17 22.29 -21.50
N VAL A 20 2.06 23.25 -20.59
CA VAL A 20 2.09 22.97 -19.15
C VAL A 20 0.90 22.11 -18.73
N ILE A 21 -0.31 22.43 -19.21
CA ILE A 21 -1.51 21.65 -18.91
C ILE A 21 -1.37 20.23 -19.46
N SER A 22 -0.90 20.07 -20.71
CA SER A 22 -0.73 18.73 -21.30
C SER A 22 0.26 17.88 -20.53
N LEU A 23 1.37 18.47 -20.09
CA LEU A 23 2.37 17.79 -19.27
C LEU A 23 1.77 17.37 -17.90
N ALA A 24 1.03 18.28 -17.25
CA ALA A 24 0.37 18.00 -15.99
C ALA A 24 -0.65 16.85 -16.11
N VAL A 25 -1.44 16.83 -17.20
CA VAL A 25 -2.38 15.76 -17.48
C VAL A 25 -1.67 14.42 -17.70
N ILE A 26 -0.57 14.41 -18.44
CA ILE A 26 0.22 13.19 -18.68
C ILE A 26 0.75 12.63 -17.34
N VAL A 27 1.33 13.49 -16.50
CA VAL A 27 1.83 13.09 -15.18
C VAL A 27 0.69 12.57 -14.30
N PHE A 28 -0.45 13.25 -14.28
CA PHE A 28 -1.62 12.85 -13.51
C PHE A 28 -2.19 11.50 -13.95
N VAL A 29 -2.33 11.29 -15.27
CA VAL A 29 -2.80 10.02 -15.82
C VAL A 29 -1.79 8.89 -15.53
N SER A 30 -0.50 9.16 -15.64
CA SER A 30 0.55 8.21 -15.28
C SER A 30 0.49 7.84 -13.79
N TYR A 31 0.25 8.81 -12.93
CA TYR A 31 0.08 8.57 -11.49
C TYR A 31 -1.14 7.68 -11.21
N LEU A 32 -2.28 7.94 -11.83
CA LEU A 32 -3.47 7.11 -11.69
C LEU A 32 -3.27 5.69 -12.25
N ALA A 33 -2.52 5.54 -13.33
CA ALA A 33 -2.23 4.23 -13.93
C ALA A 33 -1.33 3.38 -13.02
N VAL A 34 -0.37 3.99 -12.32
CA VAL A 34 0.50 3.30 -11.36
C VAL A 34 -0.24 2.93 -10.07
N SER A 35 -1.31 3.66 -9.74
CA SER A 35 -2.11 3.46 -8.53
C SER A 35 -3.16 2.35 -8.66
N LYS A 36 -3.18 1.60 -9.77
CA LYS A 36 -4.11 0.47 -9.92
C LYS A 36 -3.81 -0.58 -8.85
N PRO A 37 -4.85 -1.11 -8.16
CA PRO A 37 -4.67 -2.26 -7.30
C PRO A 37 -4.08 -3.41 -8.13
N VAL A 38 -3.05 -4.04 -7.60
CA VAL A 38 -2.43 -5.20 -8.28
C VAL A 38 -3.44 -6.33 -8.23
N GLU A 39 -3.94 -6.74 -9.41
CA GLU A 39 -4.77 -7.92 -9.54
C GLU A 39 -3.95 -9.12 -9.05
N ASN A 40 -4.57 -9.96 -8.22
CA ASN A 40 -3.97 -11.17 -7.63
C ASN A 40 -2.88 -10.92 -6.57
N ALA A 41 -2.88 -9.77 -5.90
CA ALA A 41 -2.05 -9.60 -4.72
C ALA A 41 -2.47 -10.57 -3.61
N LYS A 42 -1.50 -11.20 -2.96
CA LYS A 42 -1.70 -12.18 -1.90
C LYS A 42 -1.06 -11.68 -0.61
N VAL A 43 -1.71 -11.96 0.49
CA VAL A 43 -1.19 -11.74 1.84
C VAL A 43 -0.65 -13.07 2.34
N GLN A 44 0.64 -13.12 2.60
CA GLN A 44 1.31 -14.27 3.18
C GLN A 44 1.64 -13.97 4.64
N ILE A 45 1.25 -14.87 5.52
CA ILE A 45 1.49 -14.77 6.96
C ILE A 45 2.52 -15.82 7.34
N TYR A 46 3.62 -15.37 7.89
CA TYR A 46 4.71 -16.20 8.39
C TYR A 46 4.75 -16.14 9.92
N GLN A 47 5.00 -17.26 10.54
CA GLN A 47 5.30 -17.36 11.96
C GLN A 47 6.55 -18.23 12.14
N ASN A 48 7.53 -17.75 12.88
CA ASN A 48 8.84 -18.41 13.05
C ASN A 48 9.54 -18.74 11.70
N ASN A 49 9.42 -17.86 10.70
CA ASN A 49 9.91 -18.02 9.33
C ASN A 49 9.22 -19.13 8.50
N GLU A 50 8.15 -19.71 8.99
CA GLU A 50 7.33 -20.67 8.25
C GLU A 50 6.05 -20.01 7.74
N LEU A 51 5.67 -20.29 6.49
CA LEU A 51 4.41 -19.82 5.92
C LEU A 51 3.25 -20.56 6.60
N VAL A 52 2.48 -19.83 7.39
CA VAL A 52 1.34 -20.39 8.13
C VAL A 52 0.05 -20.33 7.32
N LYS A 53 -0.17 -19.22 6.64
CA LYS A 53 -1.40 -18.96 5.88
C LYS A 53 -1.19 -17.99 4.73
N GLU A 54 -2.00 -18.14 3.70
CA GLU A 54 -2.06 -17.24 2.55
C GLU A 54 -3.51 -16.86 2.27
N PHE A 55 -3.75 -15.56 2.02
CA PHE A 55 -5.06 -15.02 1.67
C PHE A 55 -4.97 -14.14 0.44
N ALA A 56 -6.07 -13.97 -0.29
CA ALA A 56 -6.16 -12.96 -1.34
C ALA A 56 -6.34 -11.57 -0.70
N LEU A 57 -5.51 -10.60 -1.11
CA LEU A 57 -5.62 -9.23 -0.60
C LEU A 57 -6.92 -8.55 -1.05
N ASN A 58 -7.39 -8.86 -2.25
CA ASN A 58 -8.58 -8.27 -2.86
C ASN A 58 -9.87 -9.04 -2.54
N SER A 59 -9.91 -9.76 -1.42
CA SER A 59 -11.14 -10.41 -0.99
C SER A 59 -12.21 -9.36 -0.67
N THR A 60 -13.44 -9.64 -1.14
CA THR A 60 -14.60 -8.75 -0.91
C THR A 60 -15.05 -8.76 0.55
N ASP A 61 -14.75 -9.83 1.25
CA ASP A 61 -15.12 -10.04 2.63
C ASP A 61 -13.98 -9.68 3.58
N LYS A 62 -14.33 -9.11 4.73
CA LYS A 62 -13.38 -8.92 5.82
C LYS A 62 -12.90 -10.28 6.33
N ILE A 63 -11.60 -10.49 6.28
CA ILE A 63 -10.95 -11.69 6.82
C ILE A 63 -10.27 -11.33 8.13
N GLU A 64 -10.59 -12.06 9.17
CA GLU A 64 -9.92 -11.96 10.46
C GLU A 64 -9.15 -13.26 10.72
N TYR A 65 -7.87 -13.14 11.00
CA TYR A 65 -6.99 -14.27 11.31
C TYR A 65 -6.27 -14.05 12.64
N ILE A 66 -6.39 -15.03 13.50
CA ILE A 66 -5.81 -14.96 14.84
C ILE A 66 -4.63 -15.91 14.89
N ILE A 67 -3.49 -15.40 15.35
CA ILE A 67 -2.31 -16.17 15.71
C ILE A 67 -2.23 -16.16 17.22
N ASP A 68 -2.33 -17.33 17.80
CA ASP A 68 -2.21 -17.58 19.23
C ASP A 68 -0.89 -18.33 19.47
N GLY A 69 0.10 -17.62 19.96
CA GLY A 69 1.43 -18.14 20.24
C GLY A 69 1.87 -17.75 21.65
N GLU A 70 3.11 -17.27 21.80
CA GLU A 70 3.55 -16.67 23.06
C GLU A 70 2.78 -15.37 23.35
N TYR A 71 2.42 -14.66 22.28
CA TYR A 71 1.57 -13.48 22.32
C TYR A 71 0.45 -13.62 21.30
N TYR A 72 -0.66 -12.95 21.56
CA TYR A 72 -1.81 -12.89 20.69
C TYR A 72 -1.61 -11.83 19.59
N ASN A 73 -1.92 -12.18 18.35
CA ASN A 73 -1.99 -11.23 17.24
C ASN A 73 -3.29 -11.46 16.44
N LYS A 74 -4.06 -10.40 16.27
CA LYS A 74 -5.21 -10.38 15.38
C LYS A 74 -4.88 -9.60 14.11
N ILE A 75 -4.92 -10.29 12.99
CA ILE A 75 -4.66 -9.74 11.65
C ILE A 75 -5.99 -9.55 10.95
N VAL A 76 -6.18 -8.40 10.32
CA VAL A 76 -7.37 -8.08 9.53
C VAL A 76 -6.96 -7.76 8.11
N ILE A 77 -7.69 -8.34 7.17
CA ILE A 77 -7.60 -8.05 5.74
C ILE A 77 -8.97 -7.56 5.31
N GLU A 78 -9.06 -6.32 4.87
CA GLU A 78 -10.29 -5.71 4.38
C GLU A 78 -9.95 -4.57 3.40
N ASP A 79 -10.82 -4.33 2.42
CA ASP A 79 -10.70 -3.24 1.45
C ASP A 79 -9.33 -3.15 0.75
N GLY A 80 -8.67 -4.28 0.50
CA GLY A 80 -7.35 -4.32 -0.11
C GLY A 80 -6.20 -3.87 0.79
N GLU A 81 -6.42 -3.84 2.10
CA GLU A 81 -5.43 -3.51 3.11
C GLU A 81 -5.27 -4.66 4.11
N VAL A 82 -4.09 -4.77 4.70
CA VAL A 82 -3.82 -5.69 5.81
C VAL A 82 -3.12 -4.96 6.95
N TYR A 83 -3.49 -5.30 8.16
CA TYR A 83 -2.95 -4.70 9.38
C TYR A 83 -3.13 -5.59 10.61
N PHE A 84 -2.37 -5.29 11.67
CA PHE A 84 -2.63 -5.84 13.00
C PHE A 84 -3.71 -5.01 13.70
N GLU A 85 -4.86 -5.59 13.96
CA GLU A 85 -5.96 -4.92 14.69
C GLU A 85 -5.72 -4.92 16.19
N ALA A 86 -5.20 -6.05 16.71
CA ALA A 86 -4.90 -6.20 18.12
C ALA A 86 -3.69 -7.10 18.31
N ALA A 87 -2.93 -6.84 19.37
CA ALA A 87 -1.83 -7.66 19.82
C ALA A 87 -1.58 -7.40 21.30
N ASP A 88 -1.15 -8.41 22.04
CA ASP A 88 -0.76 -8.30 23.43
C ASP A 88 0.77 -8.38 23.64
N CYS A 89 1.52 -8.25 22.55
CA CYS A 89 2.98 -8.20 22.62
C CYS A 89 3.48 -6.96 23.38
N PRO A 90 4.63 -7.04 24.06
CA PRO A 90 5.24 -5.89 24.73
C PRO A 90 5.48 -4.74 23.75
N GLY A 91 5.01 -3.53 24.08
CA GLY A 91 5.18 -2.33 23.29
C GLY A 91 4.10 -2.05 22.24
N THR A 92 3.27 -3.02 21.86
CA THR A 92 2.17 -2.88 20.87
C THR A 92 2.58 -2.21 19.54
N ASP A 93 3.87 -2.23 19.21
CA ASP A 93 4.40 -1.59 18.00
C ASP A 93 3.80 -2.16 16.71
N CYS A 94 3.44 -3.46 16.72
CA CYS A 94 2.79 -4.12 15.60
C CYS A 94 1.43 -3.49 15.27
N VAL A 95 0.60 -3.16 16.25
CA VAL A 95 -0.69 -2.48 16.03
C VAL A 95 -0.48 -1.05 15.53
N HIS A 96 0.57 -0.38 15.96
CA HIS A 96 0.90 0.98 15.54
C HIS A 96 1.67 1.06 14.21
N SER A 97 2.06 -0.07 13.63
CA SER A 97 2.78 -0.12 12.34
C SER A 97 1.93 0.34 11.15
N GLY A 98 0.63 0.49 11.35
CA GLY A 98 -0.32 0.96 10.34
C GLY A 98 -0.78 -0.14 9.39
N LYS A 99 -1.34 0.29 8.26
CA LYS A 99 -1.91 -0.58 7.22
C LYS A 99 -1.01 -0.64 5.99
N ILE A 100 -0.93 -1.79 5.35
CA ILE A 100 -0.21 -1.97 4.09
C ILE A 100 -1.15 -2.52 3.02
N SER A 101 -0.95 -2.10 1.76
CA SER A 101 -1.81 -2.45 0.62
C SER A 101 -1.04 -2.75 -0.66
N LYS A 102 0.27 -2.57 -0.67
CA LYS A 102 1.08 -2.70 -1.89
C LYS A 102 2.01 -3.92 -1.81
N PRO A 103 2.19 -4.65 -2.92
CA PRO A 103 3.19 -5.71 -3.02
C PRO A 103 4.60 -5.20 -2.64
N GLY A 104 5.37 -6.08 -2.02
CA GLY A 104 6.71 -5.76 -1.51
C GLY A 104 6.71 -5.05 -0.16
N ARG A 105 5.55 -4.80 0.43
CA ARG A 105 5.43 -4.29 1.81
C ARG A 105 5.24 -5.44 2.79
N SER A 106 5.80 -5.27 3.98
CA SER A 106 5.63 -6.21 5.10
C SER A 106 5.38 -5.51 6.41
N LEU A 107 4.67 -6.17 7.30
CA LEU A 107 4.52 -5.84 8.71
C LEU A 107 5.12 -6.94 9.54
N VAL A 108 5.82 -6.60 10.61
CA VAL A 108 6.51 -7.57 11.45
C VAL A 108 6.17 -7.33 12.92
N CYS A 109 5.79 -8.40 13.61
CA CYS A 109 5.70 -8.44 15.06
C CYS A 109 6.88 -9.25 15.60
N LEU A 110 7.94 -8.58 16.02
CA LEU A 110 9.17 -9.21 16.48
C LEU A 110 8.99 -10.08 17.73
N PRO A 111 8.24 -9.67 18.77
CA PRO A 111 8.06 -10.49 19.96
C PRO A 111 7.42 -11.84 19.67
N ASN A 112 6.43 -11.88 18.76
CA ASN A 112 5.75 -13.11 18.38
C ASN A 112 6.29 -13.77 17.11
N LYS A 113 7.33 -13.20 16.50
CA LYS A 113 7.97 -13.66 15.25
C LYS A 113 6.95 -13.86 14.11
N VAL A 114 5.98 -12.95 14.03
CA VAL A 114 4.97 -12.93 12.98
C VAL A 114 5.35 -11.90 11.94
N GLU A 115 5.36 -12.30 10.68
CA GLU A 115 5.55 -11.41 9.53
C GLU A 115 4.35 -11.55 8.58
N ILE A 116 3.80 -10.41 8.17
CA ILE A 116 2.80 -10.32 7.13
C ILE A 116 3.46 -9.71 5.91
N ARG A 117 3.42 -10.39 4.77
CA ARG A 117 4.01 -9.91 3.52
C ARG A 117 2.95 -9.87 2.43
N ILE A 118 2.91 -8.77 1.66
CA ILE A 118 2.09 -8.70 0.46
C ILE A 118 2.96 -9.04 -0.75
N THR A 119 2.55 -10.08 -1.48
CA THR A 119 3.14 -10.48 -2.75
C THR A 119 2.20 -10.13 -3.89
N GLY A 120 2.75 -9.66 -5.01
CA GLY A 120 2.01 -9.42 -6.25
C GLY A 120 2.34 -10.48 -7.28
N ASN A 121 1.62 -10.45 -8.39
CA ASN A 121 1.85 -11.35 -9.52
C ASN A 121 3.04 -10.89 -10.38
N SER A 122 4.11 -10.43 -9.78
CA SER A 122 5.38 -10.24 -10.47
C SER A 122 6.24 -11.46 -10.20
N ASP A 123 6.50 -12.23 -11.24
CA ASP A 123 7.50 -13.33 -11.30
C ASP A 123 8.94 -12.81 -11.07
N VAL A 124 9.11 -11.95 -10.09
CA VAL A 124 10.43 -11.52 -9.63
C VAL A 124 10.57 -12.01 -8.20
N ASP A 125 10.83 -13.29 -8.08
CA ASP A 125 11.54 -13.84 -6.93
C ASP A 125 12.94 -13.20 -6.91
N ILE A 126 13.03 -12.02 -6.33
CA ILE A 126 14.34 -11.54 -5.88
C ILE A 126 14.60 -12.30 -4.58
N GLU A 127 15.13 -13.46 -4.74
CA GLU A 127 15.80 -14.19 -3.69
C GLU A 127 17.05 -13.39 -3.31
N LEU A 128 16.88 -12.45 -2.40
CA LEU A 128 18.00 -11.85 -1.70
C LEU A 128 18.35 -12.80 -0.56
N GLY A 129 19.20 -13.75 -0.91
CA GLY A 129 19.85 -14.59 0.07
C GLY A 129 20.76 -13.76 1.01
#